data_939b6058c550678478f0e725b667556e
#
_entry.id   939b6058c550678478f0e725b667556e
#
_cell.length_a   1.000
_cell.length_b   1.000
_cell.length_c   1.000
_cell.angle_alpha   90.00
_cell.angle_beta   90.00
_cell.angle_gamma   90.00
#
_symmetry.space_group_name_H-M   'P 1'
#
loop_
_entity.id
_entity.type
_entity.pdbx_description
1 polymer ?
#
loop_
_entity_poly.entity_id
_entity_poly.type
_entity_poly.pdbx_seq_one_letter_code
_entity_poly.pdbx_strand_id
1 'polypeptide(L)'
;ENASSRSFASFMEEYISFCKEHNVLVQESVGCMIKTDNIRNRDYLNFSYLFMKIEKDIRRNTHIREEGSYLCAWHKGSYDTIQNTYERMLAYAEQCNLIIGPYAYEEYLIADIAQKDHTRYVTYIRMDLVD
;
A
#
# COMPACT_ATOMS: atom_id res chain seq x y z
N GLU A 1 -11.24 4.27 7.24
CA GLU A 1 -11.14 3.41 8.42
C GLU A 1 -9.67 3.19 8.78
N ASN A 2 -9.30 3.37 10.06
CA ASN A 2 -7.92 3.20 10.48
C ASN A 2 -7.56 1.73 10.63
N ALA A 3 -6.49 1.31 9.96
CA ALA A 3 -5.94 -0.02 10.12
C ALA A 3 -5.14 -0.08 11.42
N SER A 4 -5.61 -0.89 12.37
CA SER A 4 -4.93 -1.18 13.63
C SER A 4 -4.35 -2.59 13.59
N SER A 5 -3.54 -2.96 14.57
CA SER A 5 -3.02 -4.33 14.71
C SER A 5 -4.14 -5.36 14.72
N ARG A 6 -5.26 -5.04 15.36
CA ARG A 6 -6.43 -5.90 15.40
C ARG A 6 -7.09 -6.02 14.02
N SER A 7 -7.21 -4.91 13.30
CA SER A 7 -7.74 -4.89 11.94
C SER A 7 -6.86 -5.71 11.00
N PHE A 8 -5.55 -5.65 11.18
CA PHE A 8 -4.61 -6.45 10.40
C PHE A 8 -4.81 -7.95 10.63
N ALA A 9 -4.96 -8.38 11.89
CA ALA A 9 -5.20 -9.80 12.20
C ALA A 9 -6.50 -10.30 11.58
N SER A 10 -7.58 -9.52 11.69
CA SER A 10 -8.87 -9.84 11.06
C SER A 10 -8.75 -9.91 9.53
N PHE A 11 -8.02 -8.98 8.95
CA PHE A 11 -7.75 -9.00 7.50
C PHE A 11 -7.04 -10.28 7.07
N MET A 12 -6.03 -10.70 7.82
CA MET A 12 -5.29 -11.93 7.50
C MET A 12 -6.16 -13.17 7.56
N GLU A 13 -7.04 -13.27 8.56
CA GLU A 13 -7.99 -14.37 8.67
C GLU A 13 -8.96 -14.41 7.49
N GLU A 14 -9.52 -13.26 7.14
CA GLU A 14 -10.43 -13.14 5.99
C GLU A 14 -9.70 -13.49 4.69
N TYR A 15 -8.48 -13.02 4.54
CA TYR A 15 -7.68 -13.28 3.34
C TYR A 15 -7.38 -14.78 3.18
N ILE A 16 -6.96 -15.45 4.25
CA ILE A 16 -6.66 -16.89 4.21
C ILE A 16 -7.93 -17.67 3.85
N SER A 17 -9.05 -17.32 4.45
CA SER A 17 -10.35 -17.96 4.15
C SER A 17 -10.74 -17.76 2.69
N PHE A 18 -10.56 -16.54 2.19
CA PHE A 18 -10.84 -16.21 0.80
C PHE A 18 -9.99 -17.05 -0.16
N CYS A 19 -8.70 -17.17 0.12
CA CYS A 19 -7.78 -17.96 -0.71
C CYS A 19 -8.18 -19.43 -0.74
N LYS A 20 -8.57 -20.00 0.40
CA LYS A 20 -9.03 -21.39 0.49
C LYS A 20 -10.32 -21.59 -0.30
N GLU A 21 -11.28 -20.67 -0.15
CA GLU A 21 -12.57 -20.76 -0.82
C GLU A 21 -12.45 -20.70 -2.35
N HIS A 22 -11.49 -19.91 -2.85
CA HIS A 22 -11.32 -19.69 -4.29
C HIS A 22 -10.13 -20.40 -4.92
N ASN A 23 -9.47 -21.30 -4.17
CA ASN A 23 -8.28 -22.04 -4.64
C ASN A 23 -7.16 -21.12 -5.13
N VAL A 24 -6.91 -20.03 -4.42
CA VAL A 24 -5.86 -19.06 -4.72
C VAL A 24 -4.67 -19.32 -3.79
N LEU A 25 -3.47 -19.23 -4.32
CA LEU A 25 -2.26 -19.33 -3.50
C LEU A 25 -2.15 -18.14 -2.55
N VAL A 26 -1.82 -18.42 -1.29
CA VAL A 26 -1.59 -17.38 -0.29
C VAL A 26 -0.30 -16.64 -0.65
N GLN A 27 -0.39 -15.32 -0.81
CA GLN A 27 0.78 -14.47 -1.02
C GLN A 27 1.32 -13.97 0.31
N GLU A 28 2.63 -13.88 0.43
CA GLU A 28 3.26 -13.43 1.68
C GLU A 28 3.35 -11.91 1.81
N SER A 29 3.34 -11.19 0.68
CA SER A 29 3.44 -9.74 0.71
C SER A 29 2.09 -9.08 0.95
N VAL A 30 2.10 -8.14 1.85
CA VAL A 30 0.91 -7.37 2.25
C VAL A 30 1.12 -5.92 1.83
N GLY A 31 0.04 -5.24 1.52
CA GLY A 31 0.08 -3.82 1.20
C GLY A 31 -1.14 -3.09 1.72
N CYS A 32 -1.15 -1.80 1.55
CA CYS A 32 -2.32 -0.98 1.88
C CYS A 32 -2.57 0.06 0.79
N MET A 33 -3.81 0.51 0.74
CA MET A 33 -4.23 1.65 -0.09
C MET A 33 -4.55 2.81 0.84
N ILE A 34 -4.00 3.97 0.52
CA ILE A 34 -4.26 5.19 1.26
C ILE A 34 -4.75 6.26 0.28
N LYS A 35 -5.78 7.00 0.68
CA LYS A 35 -6.27 8.10 -0.14
C LYS A 35 -5.22 9.20 -0.23
N THR A 36 -5.01 9.70 -1.43
CA THR A 36 -4.08 10.82 -1.67
C THR A 36 -4.43 12.03 -0.82
N ASP A 37 -5.71 12.29 -0.60
CA ASP A 37 -6.13 13.40 0.27
C ASP A 37 -5.65 13.23 1.71
N ASN A 38 -5.62 12.00 2.21
CA ASN A 38 -5.08 11.73 3.54
C ASN A 38 -3.57 12.02 3.59
N ILE A 39 -2.85 11.68 2.54
CA ILE A 39 -1.42 11.96 2.43
C ILE A 39 -1.18 13.47 2.44
N ARG A 40 -1.97 14.24 1.69
CA ARG A 40 -1.88 15.71 1.66
C ARG A 40 -2.20 16.34 3.01
N ASN A 41 -3.08 15.71 3.77
CA ASN A 41 -3.45 16.15 5.12
C ASN A 41 -2.52 15.62 6.20
N ARG A 42 -1.43 14.97 5.82
CA ARG A 42 -0.45 14.37 6.74
C ARG A 42 -1.04 13.26 7.62
N ASP A 43 -2.09 12.61 7.15
CA ASP A 43 -2.74 11.50 7.84
C ASP A 43 -2.29 10.17 7.23
N TYR A 44 -1.01 9.87 7.39
CA TYR A 44 -0.31 8.78 6.69
C TYR A 44 -0.69 7.39 7.15
N LEU A 45 -1.35 7.25 8.28
CA LEU A 45 -1.74 5.95 8.84
C LEU A 45 -3.22 5.65 8.68
N ASN A 46 -3.95 6.52 8.02
CA ASN A 46 -5.38 6.36 7.77
C ASN A 46 -5.60 5.59 6.47
N PHE A 47 -5.39 4.29 6.53
CA PHE A 47 -5.54 3.40 5.38
C PHE A 47 -7.01 3.14 5.08
N SER A 48 -7.36 3.13 3.80
CA SER A 48 -8.69 2.76 3.35
C SER A 48 -8.85 1.24 3.26
N TYR A 49 -7.81 0.57 2.78
CA TYR A 49 -7.83 -0.88 2.56
C TYR A 49 -6.48 -1.48 2.86
N LEU A 50 -6.51 -2.70 3.39
CA LEU A 50 -5.37 -3.60 3.37
C LEU A 50 -5.58 -4.56 2.21
N PHE A 51 -4.52 -4.97 1.54
CA PHE A 51 -4.65 -5.87 0.39
C PHE A 51 -3.48 -6.85 0.32
N MET A 52 -3.72 -7.91 -0.41
CA MET A 52 -2.66 -8.81 -0.89
C MET A 52 -2.92 -9.09 -2.36
N LYS A 53 -1.85 -9.25 -3.12
CA LYS A 53 -1.97 -9.52 -4.55
C LYS A 53 -2.44 -10.95 -4.77
N ILE A 54 -3.30 -11.13 -5.75
CA ILE A 54 -3.70 -12.44 -6.23
C ILE A 54 -3.48 -12.50 -7.74
N GLU A 55 -3.11 -13.67 -8.24
CA GLU A 55 -2.85 -13.86 -9.67
C GLU A 55 -4.13 -14.16 -10.46
N LYS A 56 -5.16 -14.62 -9.77
CA LYS A 56 -6.41 -15.03 -10.39
C LYS A 56 -7.43 -13.90 -10.33
N ASP A 57 -8.06 -13.59 -11.46
CA ASP A 57 -9.14 -12.60 -11.50
C ASP A 57 -10.40 -13.18 -10.86
N ILE A 58 -10.64 -12.78 -9.62
CA ILE A 58 -11.84 -13.12 -8.87
C ILE A 58 -12.56 -11.82 -8.59
N ARG A 59 -13.69 -11.58 -9.24
CA ARG A 59 -14.39 -10.29 -9.21
C ARG A 59 -15.14 -10.00 -7.91
N ARG A 60 -14.92 -10.78 -6.89
CA ARG A 60 -15.52 -10.61 -5.58
C ARG A 60 -14.46 -10.26 -4.55
N ASN A 61 -14.66 -9.16 -3.84
CA ASN A 61 -13.72 -8.66 -2.83
C ASN A 61 -12.32 -8.34 -3.39
N THR A 62 -12.25 -8.04 -4.69
CA THR A 62 -11.00 -7.69 -5.34
C THR A 62 -11.06 -6.27 -5.88
N HIS A 63 -9.89 -5.67 -5.97
CA HIS A 63 -9.67 -4.38 -6.61
C HIS A 63 -8.67 -4.59 -7.73
N ILE A 64 -8.98 -4.09 -8.90
CA ILE A 64 -8.07 -4.14 -10.03
C ILE A 64 -7.34 -2.81 -10.09
N ARG A 65 -6.00 -2.87 -9.97
CA ARG A 65 -5.18 -1.70 -10.22
C ARG A 65 -4.97 -1.57 -11.72
N GLU A 66 -5.53 -0.51 -12.28
CA GLU A 66 -5.49 -0.27 -13.71
C GLU A 66 -4.05 -0.11 -14.22
N GLU A 67 -3.83 -0.53 -15.45
CA GLU A 67 -2.61 -0.21 -16.16
C GLU A 67 -2.55 1.30 -16.41
N GLY A 68 -1.39 1.88 -16.22
CA GLY A 68 -1.23 3.32 -16.39
C GLY A 68 0.10 3.81 -15.87
N SER A 69 0.19 5.12 -15.70
CA SER A 69 1.40 5.76 -15.18
C SER A 69 1.29 5.94 -13.67
N TYR A 70 2.40 5.68 -12.99
CA TYR A 70 2.50 5.81 -11.53
C TYR A 70 3.76 6.56 -11.16
N LEU A 71 3.65 7.36 -10.10
CA LEU A 71 4.83 7.91 -9.45
C LEU A 71 5.26 6.93 -8.36
N CYS A 72 6.47 6.43 -8.46
CA CYS A 72 6.97 5.36 -7.60
C CYS A 72 8.15 5.81 -6.77
N ALA A 73 8.23 5.30 -5.54
CA ALA A 73 9.37 5.54 -4.68
C ALA A 73 9.60 4.33 -3.77
N TRP A 74 10.85 4.19 -3.34
CA TRP A 74 11.24 3.23 -2.31
C TRP A 74 11.44 3.98 -1.00
N HIS A 75 10.75 3.55 0.03
CA HIS A 75 11.00 4.06 1.38
C HIS A 75 11.83 3.03 2.14
N LYS A 76 13.05 3.41 2.53
CA LYS A 76 13.91 2.60 3.37
C LYS A 76 13.82 3.10 4.81
N GLY A 77 13.51 2.20 5.72
CA GLY A 77 13.41 2.51 7.12
C GLY A 77 12.02 2.24 7.69
N SER A 78 11.85 2.64 8.92
CA SER A 78 10.63 2.40 9.66
C SER A 78 9.44 3.19 9.08
N TYR A 79 8.24 2.72 9.37
CA TYR A 79 7.01 3.40 8.95
C TYR A 79 6.84 4.77 9.59
N ASP A 80 7.53 5.01 10.71
CA ASP A 80 7.50 6.30 11.41
C ASP A 80 8.05 7.45 10.56
N THR A 81 8.90 7.12 9.59
CA THR A 81 9.54 8.11 8.71
C THR A 81 8.97 8.14 7.31
N ILE A 82 7.90 7.39 7.05
CA ILE A 82 7.30 7.28 5.70
C ILE A 82 6.83 8.64 5.18
N GLN A 83 6.45 9.54 6.07
CA GLN A 83 6.08 10.91 5.73
C GLN A 83 7.15 11.62 4.90
N ASN A 84 8.42 11.37 5.19
CA ASN A 84 9.52 12.01 4.47
C ASN A 84 9.53 11.60 2.98
N THR A 85 9.24 10.36 2.70
CA THR A 85 9.15 9.85 1.33
C THR A 85 7.93 10.43 0.62
N TYR A 86 6.77 10.47 1.28
CA TYR A 86 5.58 11.08 0.69
C TYR A 86 5.76 12.57 0.41
N GLU A 87 6.38 13.30 1.33
CA GLU A 87 6.65 14.73 1.11
C GLU A 87 7.54 14.94 -0.12
N ARG A 88 8.55 14.11 -0.32
CA ARG A 88 9.41 14.18 -1.51
C ARG A 88 8.64 13.82 -2.78
N MET A 89 7.75 12.83 -2.72
CA MET A 89 6.93 12.45 -3.87
C MET A 89 5.98 13.57 -4.27
N LEU A 90 5.31 14.20 -3.31
CA LEU A 90 4.40 15.31 -3.57
C LEU A 90 5.15 16.52 -4.14
N ALA A 91 6.31 16.84 -3.59
CA ALA A 91 7.14 17.94 -4.09
C ALA A 91 7.61 17.68 -5.52
N TYR A 92 8.02 16.45 -5.82
CA TYR A 92 8.43 16.06 -7.17
C TYR A 92 7.27 16.17 -8.15
N ALA A 93 6.09 15.70 -7.77
CA ALA A 93 4.90 15.78 -8.61
C ALA A 93 4.56 17.24 -8.93
N GLU A 94 4.63 18.11 -7.94
CA GLU A 94 4.39 19.54 -8.13
C GLU A 94 5.42 20.17 -9.07
N GLN A 95 6.69 19.86 -8.87
CA GLN A 95 7.79 20.34 -9.69
C GLN A 95 7.65 19.93 -11.16
N CYS A 96 7.18 18.71 -11.40
CA CYS A 96 7.03 18.14 -12.74
C CYS A 96 5.63 18.31 -13.32
N ASN A 97 4.73 19.03 -12.64
CA ASN A 97 3.33 19.24 -13.04
C ASN A 97 2.58 17.92 -13.26
N LEU A 98 2.84 16.93 -12.41
CA LEU A 98 2.12 15.67 -12.43
C LEU A 98 0.83 15.79 -11.62
N ILE A 99 -0.24 15.22 -12.14
CA ILE A 99 -1.53 15.18 -11.43
C ILE A 99 -1.65 13.84 -10.75
N ILE A 100 -1.72 13.85 -9.43
CA ILE A 100 -1.82 12.63 -8.64
C ILE A 100 -3.29 12.21 -8.54
N GLY A 101 -3.55 10.93 -8.78
CA GLY A 101 -4.88 10.34 -8.69
C GLY A 101 -5.31 10.06 -7.26
N PRO A 102 -6.43 9.33 -7.08
CA PRO A 102 -7.10 9.23 -5.78
C PRO A 102 -6.40 8.38 -4.73
N TYR A 103 -5.53 7.45 -5.13
CA TYR A 103 -4.92 6.49 -4.20
C TYR A 103 -3.43 6.37 -4.38
N ALA A 104 -2.75 6.04 -3.27
CA ALA A 104 -1.42 5.49 -3.25
C ALA A 104 -1.47 4.05 -2.74
N TYR A 105 -0.54 3.24 -3.21
CA TYR A 105 -0.41 1.83 -2.84
C TYR A 105 0.94 1.64 -2.17
N GLU A 106 0.93 1.11 -0.94
CA GLU A 106 2.14 0.74 -0.23
C GLU A 106 2.27 -0.78 -0.23
N GLU A 107 3.42 -1.27 -0.65
CA GLU A 107 3.73 -2.70 -0.60
C GLU A 107 4.93 -2.89 0.34
N TYR A 108 4.75 -3.71 1.35
CA TYR A 108 5.77 -3.95 2.37
C TYR A 108 6.62 -5.15 1.95
N LEU A 109 7.78 -4.87 1.37
CA LEU A 109 8.65 -5.90 0.79
C LEU A 109 9.53 -6.58 1.83
N ILE A 110 10.00 -5.80 2.80
CA ILE A 110 10.73 -6.30 3.96
C ILE A 110 10.10 -5.63 5.17
N ALA A 111 9.54 -6.41 6.06
CA ALA A 111 8.76 -5.93 7.19
C ALA A 111 8.98 -6.82 8.42
N ASP A 112 8.19 -6.61 9.47
CA ASP A 112 8.30 -7.28 10.76
C ASP A 112 8.46 -8.80 10.67
N ILE A 113 7.80 -9.45 9.74
CA ILE A 113 7.81 -10.90 9.60
C ILE A 113 9.19 -11.41 9.19
N ALA A 114 9.88 -10.66 8.31
CA ALA A 114 11.16 -11.06 7.73
C ALA A 114 12.37 -10.38 8.38
N GLN A 115 12.16 -9.24 9.04
CA GLN A 115 13.25 -8.40 9.53
C GLN A 115 12.85 -7.69 10.82
N LYS A 116 13.64 -7.88 11.90
CA LYS A 116 13.38 -7.23 13.20
C LYS A 116 14.01 -5.84 13.30
N ASP A 117 15.02 -5.55 12.48
CA ASP A 117 15.64 -4.23 12.46
C ASP A 117 14.80 -3.29 11.58
N HIS A 118 14.05 -2.39 12.21
CA HIS A 118 13.16 -1.44 11.55
C HIS A 118 13.87 -0.53 10.55
N THR A 119 15.15 -0.28 10.74
CA THR A 119 15.92 0.57 9.81
C THR A 119 16.14 -0.08 8.45
N ARG A 120 15.92 -1.39 8.37
CA ARG A 120 16.09 -2.18 7.15
C ARG A 120 14.77 -2.49 6.46
N TYR A 121 13.65 -1.98 6.96
CA TYR A 121 12.37 -2.13 6.29
C TYR A 121 12.39 -1.44 4.94
N VAL A 122 11.70 -2.03 3.97
CA VAL A 122 11.55 -1.45 2.63
C VAL A 122 10.07 -1.46 2.27
N THR A 123 9.56 -0.28 1.95
CA THR A 123 8.19 -0.09 1.46
C THR A 123 8.27 0.46 0.04
N TYR A 124 7.59 -0.18 -0.88
CA TYR A 124 7.44 0.32 -2.24
C TYR A 124 6.14 1.08 -2.36
N ILE A 125 6.22 2.34 -2.76
CA ILE A 125 5.07 3.24 -2.86
C ILE A 125 4.81 3.56 -4.32
N ARG A 126 3.55 3.45 -4.73
CA ARG A 126 3.08 3.86 -6.05
C ARG A 126 1.88 4.79 -5.87
N MET A 127 1.95 5.96 -6.47
CA MET A 127 0.83 6.90 -6.50
C MET A 127 0.23 6.90 -7.89
N ASP A 128 -1.10 6.80 -7.99
CA ASP A 128 -1.80 6.95 -9.28
C ASP A 128 -1.47 8.30 -9.90
N LEU A 129 -1.27 8.31 -11.21
CA LEU A 129 -1.17 9.56 -11.97
C LEU A 129 -2.35 9.65 -12.93
N VAL A 130 -2.88 10.85 -13.08
CA VAL A 130 -3.96 11.15 -14.01
C VAL A 130 -3.34 11.76 -15.25
N ASP A 131 -3.70 11.24 -16.41
CA ASP A 131 -3.23 11.74 -17.71
C ASP A 131 -3.95 13.03 -18.11
#